data_816259837338bef1d9b35d2ed68544a1
#
_entry.id   816259837338bef1d9b35d2ed68544a1
#
_cell.length_a   1.000
_cell.length_b   1.000
_cell.length_c   1.000
_cell.angle_alpha   90.00
_cell.angle_beta   90.00
_cell.angle_gamma   90.00
#
_symmetry.space_group_name_H-M   'P 1'
#
loop_
_entity.id
_entity.type
_entity.pdbx_description
1 polymer ?
#
loop_
_entity_poly.entity_id
_entity_poly.type
_entity_poly.pdbx_seq_one_letter_code
_entity_poly.pdbx_strand_id
1 'polypeptide(L)'
;ADASPNIEPADTFLERHGLAGLSATDVIETLEAMPVAERPANLLASVRPDEVVLTDDENNQASMPLPDDQFYVSIAPYASQTHDCFFHSLTTCRGELANESVQITITAADGTELAAGTYTTNDNGFVGLWLPRDIAGTITITAGERTVSAPIATGVDDPTCITTLQLT
;
A
#
# COMPACT_ATOMS: atom_id res chain seq x y z
N ALA A 1 -33.64 1.95 -4.82
CA ALA A 1 -32.93 1.84 -3.55
C ALA A 1 -31.69 2.73 -3.56
N ASP A 2 -31.48 3.40 -2.49
CA ASP A 2 -30.33 4.29 -2.34
C ASP A 2 -29.07 3.46 -2.13
N ALA A 3 -28.06 3.64 -3.00
CA ALA A 3 -26.79 2.94 -2.93
C ALA A 3 -25.72 3.73 -2.15
N SER A 4 -26.10 4.81 -1.49
CA SER A 4 -25.17 5.62 -0.71
C SER A 4 -24.60 4.81 0.47
N PRO A 5 -23.29 4.91 0.72
CA PRO A 5 -22.69 4.17 1.83
C PRO A 5 -23.16 4.74 3.17
N ASN A 6 -23.24 3.86 4.16
CA ASN A 6 -23.50 4.24 5.53
C ASN A 6 -22.19 4.68 6.17
N ILE A 7 -21.96 5.98 6.24
CA ILE A 7 -20.73 6.53 6.82
C ILE A 7 -20.82 6.47 8.33
N GLU A 8 -19.85 5.82 8.96
CA GLU A 8 -19.81 5.66 10.41
C GLU A 8 -18.45 6.01 10.99
N PRO A 9 -18.34 6.23 12.32
CA PRO A 9 -17.04 6.45 12.95
C PRO A 9 -16.10 5.27 12.74
N ALA A 10 -14.81 5.57 12.55
CA ALA A 10 -13.81 4.54 12.33
C ALA A 10 -13.79 3.50 13.47
N ASP A 11 -13.88 3.95 14.72
CA ASP A 11 -13.86 3.04 15.87
C ASP A 11 -14.96 2.01 15.81
N THR A 12 -16.17 2.42 15.42
CA THR A 12 -17.31 1.52 15.29
C THR A 12 -17.09 0.50 14.17
N PHE A 13 -16.57 0.97 13.05
CA PHE A 13 -16.24 0.11 11.91
C PHE A 13 -15.18 -0.93 12.29
N LEU A 14 -14.12 -0.48 12.93
CA LEU A 14 -12.99 -1.35 13.32
C LEU A 14 -13.43 -2.43 14.33
N GLU A 15 -14.27 -2.07 15.29
CA GLU A 15 -14.79 -3.05 16.25
C GLU A 15 -15.54 -4.19 15.55
N ARG A 16 -16.33 -3.86 14.53
CA ARG A 16 -17.10 -4.85 13.77
C ARG A 16 -16.21 -5.82 13.01
N HIS A 17 -15.03 -5.37 12.60
CA HIS A 17 -14.11 -6.15 11.77
C HIS A 17 -12.89 -6.70 12.53
N GLY A 18 -12.93 -6.66 13.87
CA GLY A 18 -11.85 -7.22 14.68
C GLY A 18 -10.57 -6.40 14.69
N LEU A 19 -10.66 -5.11 14.36
CA LEU A 19 -9.51 -4.21 14.29
C LEU A 19 -9.59 -3.10 15.34
N ALA A 20 -10.37 -3.30 16.39
CA ALA A 20 -10.59 -2.29 17.43
C ALA A 20 -9.28 -1.80 18.05
N GLY A 21 -9.20 -0.48 18.26
CA GLY A 21 -8.05 0.14 18.92
C GLY A 21 -6.85 0.40 18.05
N LEU A 22 -6.89 0.02 16.76
CA LEU A 22 -5.77 0.25 15.86
C LEU A 22 -5.81 1.66 15.27
N SER A 23 -4.63 2.29 15.14
CA SER A 23 -4.47 3.54 14.40
C SER A 23 -4.51 3.25 12.90
N ALA A 24 -4.61 4.30 12.07
CA ALA A 24 -4.55 4.14 10.61
C ALA A 24 -3.27 3.42 10.17
N THR A 25 -2.14 3.78 10.75
CA THR A 25 -0.85 3.14 10.48
C THR A 25 -0.89 1.65 10.81
N ASP A 26 -1.43 1.31 11.98
CA ASP A 26 -1.52 -0.08 12.43
C ASP A 26 -2.47 -0.91 11.56
N VAL A 27 -3.58 -0.33 11.13
CA VAL A 27 -4.52 -1.00 10.22
C VAL A 27 -3.82 -1.34 8.91
N ILE A 28 -3.09 -0.37 8.35
CA ILE A 28 -2.37 -0.58 7.10
C ILE A 28 -1.33 -1.69 7.25
N GLU A 29 -0.50 -1.62 8.28
CA GLU A 29 0.56 -2.61 8.49
C GLU A 29 0.01 -4.01 8.76
N THR A 30 -1.06 -4.09 9.53
CA THR A 30 -1.70 -5.38 9.86
C THR A 30 -2.27 -6.04 8.61
N LEU A 31 -3.01 -5.30 7.81
CA LEU A 31 -3.64 -5.85 6.60
C LEU A 31 -2.63 -6.14 5.50
N GLU A 32 -1.62 -5.29 5.34
CA GLU A 32 -0.59 -5.49 4.31
C GLU A 32 0.22 -6.77 4.57
N ALA A 33 0.55 -7.03 5.82
CA ALA A 33 1.36 -8.20 6.20
C ALA A 33 0.54 -9.48 6.34
N MET A 34 -0.78 -9.40 6.28
CA MET A 34 -1.65 -10.54 6.49
C MET A 34 -1.54 -11.54 5.34
N PRO A 35 -1.40 -12.86 5.63
CA PRO A 35 -1.42 -13.85 4.56
C PRO A 35 -2.67 -13.75 3.70
N VAL A 36 -2.51 -13.94 2.39
CA VAL A 36 -3.61 -13.77 1.44
C VAL A 36 -4.84 -14.60 1.83
N ALA A 37 -4.61 -15.84 2.28
CA ALA A 37 -5.69 -16.73 2.67
C ALA A 37 -6.45 -16.26 3.93
N GLU A 38 -5.85 -15.38 4.72
CA GLU A 38 -6.44 -14.88 5.95
C GLU A 38 -7.06 -13.49 5.80
N ARG A 39 -6.92 -12.85 4.63
CA ARG A 39 -7.49 -11.52 4.42
C ARG A 39 -9.00 -11.58 4.48
N PRO A 40 -9.65 -10.59 5.18
CA PRO A 40 -11.11 -10.61 5.28
C PRO A 40 -11.75 -10.39 3.91
N ALA A 41 -12.64 -11.30 3.51
CA ALA A 41 -13.33 -11.23 2.22
C ALA A 41 -14.41 -10.15 2.19
N ASN A 42 -14.86 -9.71 3.35
CA ASN A 42 -15.95 -8.72 3.48
C ASN A 42 -15.44 -7.31 3.78
N LEU A 43 -14.14 -7.08 3.66
CA LEU A 43 -13.54 -5.78 3.96
C LEU A 43 -12.72 -5.31 2.78
N LEU A 44 -12.96 -4.07 2.35
CA LEU A 44 -12.10 -3.36 1.41
C LEU A 44 -11.39 -2.22 2.13
N ALA A 45 -10.08 -2.16 1.99
CA ALA A 45 -9.27 -1.11 2.60
C ALA A 45 -8.42 -0.46 1.52
N SER A 46 -8.81 0.74 1.11
CA SER A 46 -8.16 1.49 0.04
C SER A 46 -7.24 2.56 0.63
N VAL A 47 -5.96 2.49 0.32
CA VAL A 47 -4.99 3.49 0.77
C VAL A 47 -4.94 4.64 -0.23
N ARG A 48 -5.22 5.84 0.26
CA ARG A 48 -5.16 7.08 -0.50
C ARG A 48 -4.01 7.94 0.02
N PRO A 49 -3.65 9.03 -0.66
CA PRO A 49 -2.53 9.85 -0.20
C PRO A 49 -2.68 10.39 1.22
N ASP A 50 -3.88 10.71 1.66
CA ASP A 50 -4.14 11.37 2.94
C ASP A 50 -5.03 10.57 3.90
N GLU A 51 -5.57 9.44 3.47
CA GLU A 51 -6.46 8.63 4.29
C GLU A 51 -6.50 7.17 3.84
N VAL A 52 -6.99 6.30 4.72
CA VAL A 52 -7.38 4.96 4.32
C VAL A 52 -8.91 4.88 4.39
N VAL A 53 -9.54 4.41 3.31
CA VAL A 53 -11.00 4.28 3.22
C VAL A 53 -11.37 2.82 3.39
N LEU A 54 -12.24 2.56 4.36
CA LEU A 54 -12.68 1.21 4.71
C LEU A 54 -14.14 1.04 4.33
N THR A 55 -14.44 -0.05 3.61
CA THR A 55 -15.81 -0.39 3.23
C THR A 55 -16.04 -1.87 3.46
N ASP A 56 -17.30 -2.25 3.72
CA ASP A 56 -17.66 -3.66 3.90
C ASP A 56 -18.80 -4.06 2.95
N ASP A 57 -19.18 -5.33 3.00
CA ASP A 57 -20.22 -5.89 2.13
C ASP A 57 -21.65 -5.53 2.57
N GLU A 58 -21.79 -4.84 3.70
CA GLU A 58 -23.06 -4.31 4.19
C GLU A 58 -23.22 -2.82 3.89
N ASN A 59 -22.39 -2.29 3.01
CA ASN A 59 -22.39 -0.88 2.59
C ASN A 59 -22.06 0.10 3.72
N ASN A 60 -21.30 -0.34 4.72
CA ASN A 60 -20.75 0.55 5.74
C ASN A 60 -19.40 1.11 5.26
N GLN A 61 -19.14 2.37 5.57
CA GLN A 61 -17.89 3.04 5.18
C GLN A 61 -17.36 3.87 6.33
N ALA A 62 -16.06 3.82 6.50
CA ALA A 62 -15.33 4.68 7.42
C ALA A 62 -14.02 5.11 6.78
N SER A 63 -13.44 6.20 7.23
CA SER A 63 -12.13 6.62 6.79
C SER A 63 -11.30 7.04 7.99
N MET A 64 -9.97 6.86 7.85
CA MET A 64 -9.02 7.22 8.89
C MET A 64 -7.94 8.10 8.26
N PRO A 65 -7.68 9.29 8.79
CA PRO A 65 -6.63 10.14 8.24
C PRO A 65 -5.26 9.52 8.49
N LEU A 66 -4.35 9.71 7.53
CA LEU A 66 -2.97 9.29 7.66
C LEU A 66 -2.13 10.42 8.29
N PRO A 67 -0.94 10.12 8.84
CA PRO A 67 -0.07 11.17 9.38
C PRO A 67 0.24 12.24 8.33
N ASP A 68 0.26 13.51 8.76
CA ASP A 68 0.46 14.66 7.87
C ASP A 68 1.82 14.68 7.19
N ASP A 69 2.81 14.03 7.77
CA ASP A 69 4.20 14.03 7.30
C ASP A 69 4.60 12.75 6.58
N GLN A 70 3.67 11.81 6.40
CA GLN A 70 3.99 10.52 5.79
C GLN A 70 3.02 10.15 4.68
N PHE A 71 3.57 9.52 3.65
CA PHE A 71 2.85 8.97 2.51
C PHE A 71 3.13 7.47 2.46
N TYR A 72 2.10 6.64 2.46
CA TYR A 72 2.25 5.20 2.33
C TYR A 72 2.14 4.80 0.87
N VAL A 73 3.17 4.15 0.35
CA VAL A 73 3.15 3.59 -0.98
C VAL A 73 3.44 2.10 -0.91
N SER A 74 2.66 1.31 -1.62
CA SER A 74 2.87 -0.13 -1.71
C SER A 74 3.31 -0.47 -3.13
N ILE A 75 4.41 -1.20 -3.25
CA ILE A 75 5.01 -1.53 -4.53
C ILE A 75 5.03 -3.04 -4.75
N ALA A 76 4.79 -3.46 -6.00
CA ALA A 76 4.82 -4.85 -6.40
C ALA A 76 5.70 -5.02 -7.63
N PRO A 77 7.02 -5.19 -7.45
CA PRO A 77 7.88 -5.48 -8.59
C PRO A 77 7.49 -6.82 -9.22
N TYR A 78 7.67 -6.92 -10.53
CA TYR A 78 7.26 -8.12 -11.24
C TYR A 78 8.24 -8.43 -12.37
N ALA A 79 8.22 -9.68 -12.84
CA ALA A 79 9.03 -10.11 -13.97
C ALA A 79 8.18 -10.34 -15.21
N SER A 80 7.04 -11.04 -15.10
CA SER A 80 6.25 -11.51 -16.22
C SER A 80 4.83 -10.95 -16.27
N GLN A 81 4.20 -10.71 -15.13
CA GLN A 81 2.80 -10.30 -15.10
C GLN A 81 2.49 -9.34 -13.97
N THR A 82 1.58 -8.43 -14.23
CA THR A 82 1.15 -7.41 -13.30
C THR A 82 -0.31 -7.05 -13.56
N HIS A 83 -0.82 -6.11 -12.79
CA HIS A 83 -2.16 -5.56 -12.96
C HIS A 83 -2.13 -4.06 -12.76
N ASP A 84 -3.14 -3.35 -13.25
CA ASP A 84 -3.26 -1.92 -13.05
C ASP A 84 -3.77 -1.62 -11.65
N CYS A 85 -3.17 -0.61 -11.01
CA CYS A 85 -3.59 -0.19 -9.69
C CYS A 85 -3.16 1.26 -9.48
N PHE A 86 -3.98 2.06 -8.82
CA PHE A 86 -3.65 3.45 -8.47
C PHE A 86 -3.72 3.65 -6.96
N PHE A 87 -4.84 3.31 -6.35
CA PHE A 87 -4.94 3.30 -4.88
C PHE A 87 -4.85 1.85 -4.40
N HIS A 88 -3.88 1.60 -3.52
CA HIS A 88 -3.62 0.24 -3.05
C HIS A 88 -4.78 -0.29 -2.21
N SER A 89 -5.24 -1.51 -2.54
CA SER A 89 -6.20 -2.23 -1.74
C SER A 89 -5.47 -3.26 -0.87
N LEU A 90 -5.52 -3.04 0.43
CA LEU A 90 -4.82 -3.90 1.39
C LEU A 90 -5.38 -5.32 1.46
N THR A 91 -6.60 -5.51 0.97
CA THR A 91 -7.31 -6.79 1.10
C THR A 91 -7.50 -7.54 -0.20
N THR A 92 -7.21 -6.92 -1.36
CA THR A 92 -7.47 -7.55 -2.66
C THR A 92 -6.29 -7.53 -3.62
N CYS A 93 -5.37 -6.56 -3.51
CA CYS A 93 -4.23 -6.50 -4.42
C CYS A 93 -3.27 -7.67 -4.23
N ARG A 94 -2.75 -8.20 -5.34
CA ARG A 94 -1.76 -9.28 -5.32
C ARG A 94 -0.71 -9.03 -6.39
N GLY A 95 0.57 -9.14 -6.00
CA GLY A 95 1.69 -9.08 -6.91
C GLY A 95 2.22 -10.47 -7.25
N GLU A 96 3.03 -10.54 -8.29
CA GLU A 96 3.61 -11.81 -8.76
C GLU A 96 4.62 -12.42 -7.78
N LEU A 97 5.44 -11.57 -7.13
CA LEU A 97 6.59 -12.02 -6.36
C LEU A 97 6.29 -12.00 -4.86
N ALA A 98 5.55 -13.00 -4.38
CA ALA A 98 5.23 -13.13 -2.96
C ALA A 98 6.40 -13.71 -2.18
N ASN A 99 6.65 -13.20 -0.98
CA ASN A 99 7.65 -13.73 -0.04
C ASN A 99 9.07 -13.78 -0.63
N GLU A 100 9.41 -12.81 -1.47
CA GLU A 100 10.71 -12.74 -2.12
C GLU A 100 11.57 -11.63 -1.50
N SER A 101 12.88 -11.86 -1.44
CA SER A 101 13.83 -10.88 -0.96
C SER A 101 14.19 -9.93 -2.10
N VAL A 102 14.06 -8.62 -1.87
CA VAL A 102 14.39 -7.59 -2.85
C VAL A 102 15.18 -6.49 -2.17
N GLN A 103 16.07 -5.84 -2.92
CA GLN A 103 16.77 -4.66 -2.45
C GLN A 103 16.10 -3.43 -3.02
N ILE A 104 15.79 -2.46 -2.16
CA ILE A 104 15.08 -1.24 -2.56
C ILE A 104 15.90 -0.04 -2.12
N THR A 105 16.09 0.89 -3.05
CA THR A 105 16.69 2.19 -2.77
C THR A 105 15.78 3.26 -3.34
N ILE A 106 15.45 4.27 -2.54
CA ILE A 106 14.69 5.44 -2.98
C ILE A 106 15.51 6.67 -2.67
N THR A 107 15.79 7.46 -3.71
CA THR A 107 16.59 8.69 -3.61
C THR A 107 15.75 9.85 -4.09
N ALA A 108 15.62 10.89 -3.28
CA ALA A 108 14.90 12.11 -3.66
C ALA A 108 15.67 12.87 -4.74
N ALA A 109 14.97 13.80 -5.40
CA ALA A 109 15.57 14.59 -6.49
C ALA A 109 16.78 15.42 -6.03
N ASP A 110 16.84 15.79 -4.75
CA ASP A 110 17.96 16.54 -4.17
C ASP A 110 19.13 15.63 -3.74
N GLY A 111 19.04 14.33 -3.98
CA GLY A 111 20.08 13.36 -3.61
C GLY A 111 19.89 12.72 -2.23
N THR A 112 18.89 13.12 -1.47
CA THR A 112 18.62 12.54 -0.15
C THR A 112 18.15 11.10 -0.30
N GLU A 113 18.77 10.18 0.45
CA GLU A 113 18.35 8.79 0.48
C GLU A 113 17.16 8.63 1.42
N LEU A 114 16.02 8.22 0.89
CA LEU A 114 14.78 8.09 1.66
C LEU A 114 14.56 6.68 2.17
N ALA A 115 15.04 5.68 1.45
CA ALA A 115 14.96 4.28 1.85
C ALA A 115 16.11 3.52 1.20
N ALA A 116 16.70 2.59 1.94
CA ALA A 116 17.74 1.71 1.40
C ALA A 116 17.82 0.47 2.29
N GLY A 117 17.72 -0.69 1.67
CA GLY A 117 17.85 -1.94 2.42
C GLY A 117 17.26 -3.12 1.69
N THR A 118 17.31 -4.25 2.37
CA THR A 118 16.71 -5.49 1.91
C THR A 118 15.33 -5.63 2.52
N TYR A 119 14.34 -5.86 1.68
CA TYR A 119 12.95 -6.06 2.08
C TYR A 119 12.48 -7.41 1.59
N THR A 120 11.57 -8.02 2.32
CA THR A 120 10.88 -9.22 1.86
C THR A 120 9.46 -8.84 1.47
N THR A 121 9.05 -9.16 0.24
CA THR A 121 7.67 -8.92 -0.16
C THR A 121 6.73 -9.73 0.73
N ASN A 122 5.58 -9.15 1.03
CA ASN A 122 4.55 -9.85 1.81
C ASN A 122 3.94 -10.97 0.99
N ASP A 123 3.10 -11.76 1.62
CA ASP A 123 2.39 -12.85 0.93
C ASP A 123 1.57 -12.35 -0.26
N ASN A 124 1.13 -11.11 -0.21
CA ASN A 124 0.41 -10.47 -1.33
C ASN A 124 1.32 -9.96 -2.46
N GLY A 125 2.62 -10.14 -2.35
CA GLY A 125 3.57 -9.70 -3.38
C GLY A 125 3.97 -8.23 -3.31
N PHE A 126 3.56 -7.51 -2.28
CA PHE A 126 3.82 -6.09 -2.13
C PHE A 126 4.79 -5.80 -0.98
N VAL A 127 5.50 -4.67 -1.11
CA VAL A 127 6.27 -4.08 -0.01
C VAL A 127 5.68 -2.69 0.25
N GLY A 128 5.29 -2.44 1.49
CA GLY A 128 4.78 -1.13 1.90
C GLY A 128 5.90 -0.26 2.44
N LEU A 129 5.91 1.00 2.02
CA LEU A 129 6.94 1.96 2.41
C LEU A 129 6.31 3.27 2.88
N TRP A 130 6.81 3.80 3.99
CA TRP A 130 6.41 5.12 4.49
C TRP A 130 7.47 6.12 4.06
N LEU A 131 7.06 7.12 3.31
CA LEU A 131 7.94 8.15 2.76
C LEU A 131 7.47 9.54 3.18
N PRO A 132 8.36 10.55 3.18
CA PRO A 132 7.92 11.93 3.36
C PRO A 132 6.93 12.33 2.27
N ARG A 133 6.01 13.22 2.59
CA ARG A 133 5.06 13.74 1.60
C ARG A 133 5.70 14.78 0.70
N ASP A 134 5.10 14.94 -0.48
CA ASP A 134 5.44 16.00 -1.44
C ASP A 134 6.90 15.96 -1.89
N ILE A 135 7.41 14.73 -2.08
CA ILE A 135 8.75 14.55 -2.66
C ILE A 135 8.63 13.88 -4.02
N ALA A 136 9.67 14.05 -4.81
CA ALA A 136 9.86 13.33 -6.05
C ALA A 136 11.27 12.74 -6.07
N GLY A 137 11.44 11.60 -6.69
CA GLY A 137 12.74 10.93 -6.72
C GLY A 137 12.73 9.72 -7.63
N THR A 138 13.64 8.80 -7.35
CA THR A 138 13.81 7.57 -8.12
C THR A 138 13.83 6.37 -7.18
N ILE A 139 13.07 5.34 -7.54
CA ILE A 139 13.11 4.05 -6.87
C ILE A 139 13.88 3.06 -7.74
N THR A 140 14.79 2.33 -7.11
CA THR A 140 15.54 1.26 -7.75
C THR A 140 15.32 -0.03 -6.96
N ILE A 141 14.93 -1.09 -7.67
CA ILE A 141 14.69 -2.39 -7.06
C ILE A 141 15.56 -3.43 -7.74
N THR A 142 16.24 -4.24 -6.95
CA THR A 142 17.07 -5.35 -7.44
C THR A 142 16.59 -6.64 -6.79
N ALA A 143 16.35 -7.65 -7.63
CA ALA A 143 15.94 -8.97 -7.18
C ALA A 143 16.81 -9.99 -7.94
N GLY A 144 17.80 -10.58 -7.25
CA GLY A 144 18.78 -11.45 -7.90
C GLY A 144 19.58 -10.68 -8.95
N GLU A 145 19.52 -11.12 -10.18
CA GLU A 145 20.24 -10.51 -11.31
C GLU A 145 19.39 -9.49 -12.08
N ARG A 146 18.14 -9.28 -11.65
CA ARG A 146 17.21 -8.37 -12.31
C ARG A 146 17.08 -7.07 -11.54
N THR A 147 16.84 -5.99 -12.27
CA THR A 147 16.70 -4.67 -11.66
C THR A 147 15.68 -3.83 -12.41
N VAL A 148 15.19 -2.79 -11.74
CA VAL A 148 14.33 -1.78 -12.33
C VAL A 148 14.57 -0.45 -11.63
N SER A 149 14.54 0.65 -12.38
CA SER A 149 14.55 2.00 -11.83
C SER A 149 13.41 2.78 -12.46
N ALA A 150 12.72 3.58 -11.66
CA ALA A 150 11.58 4.35 -12.12
C ALA A 150 11.41 5.61 -11.26
N PRO A 151 10.74 6.65 -11.79
CA PRO A 151 10.40 7.79 -10.96
C PRO A 151 9.35 7.41 -9.92
N ILE A 152 9.40 8.09 -8.76
CA ILE A 152 8.43 7.94 -7.69
C ILE A 152 8.13 9.32 -7.11
N ALA A 153 6.88 9.54 -6.71
CA ALA A 153 6.46 10.79 -6.09
C ALA A 153 5.38 10.53 -5.05
N THR A 154 5.27 11.43 -4.09
CA THR A 154 4.36 11.28 -2.94
C THR A 154 3.45 12.48 -2.75
N GLY A 155 3.01 13.10 -3.83
CA GLY A 155 2.06 14.20 -3.80
C GLY A 155 0.62 13.71 -3.68
N VAL A 156 -0.29 14.65 -3.49
CA VAL A 156 -1.72 14.36 -3.28
C VAL A 156 -2.36 13.69 -4.50
N ASP A 157 -1.78 13.84 -5.67
CA ASP A 157 -2.30 13.23 -6.90
C ASP A 157 -1.52 11.99 -7.35
N ASP A 158 -0.59 11.52 -6.53
CA ASP A 158 0.25 10.39 -6.87
C ASP A 158 -0.34 9.05 -6.39
N PRO A 159 -0.02 7.94 -7.09
CA PRO A 159 -0.56 6.64 -6.71
C PRO A 159 0.05 6.11 -5.42
N THR A 160 -0.76 5.42 -4.63
CA THR A 160 -0.31 4.68 -3.45
C THR A 160 0.00 3.22 -3.79
N CYS A 161 -0.29 2.79 -5.01
CA CYS A 161 -0.04 1.44 -5.50
C CYS A 161 0.81 1.54 -6.77
N ILE A 162 1.98 0.91 -6.77
CA ILE A 162 2.86 0.92 -7.94
C ILE A 162 3.06 -0.51 -8.42
N THR A 163 2.50 -0.81 -9.58
CA THR A 163 2.51 -2.15 -10.20
C THR A 163 3.17 -2.13 -11.57
N THR A 164 3.93 -1.08 -11.87
CA THR A 164 4.56 -0.91 -13.20
C THR A 164 6.06 -1.16 -13.18
N LEU A 165 6.59 -1.75 -12.11
CA LEU A 165 8.04 -1.94 -11.91
C LEU A 165 8.46 -3.32 -12.43
N GLN A 166 8.76 -3.40 -13.73
CA GLN A 166 9.20 -4.65 -14.34
C GLN A 166 10.69 -4.85 -14.18
N LEU A 167 11.03 -5.96 -13.54
CA LEU A 167 12.43 -6.38 -13.37
C LEU A 167 12.95 -7.01 -14.67
N THR A 168 14.10 -6.55 -15.12
CA THR A 168 14.72 -7.03 -16.38
C THR A 168 16.16 -7.44 -16.21
#